data_7633e0e9da85c8ad9ce32119c0645b32
#
_entry.id   7633e0e9da85c8ad9ce32119c0645b32
#
_cell.length_a   1.000
_cell.length_b   1.000
_cell.length_c   1.000
_cell.angle_alpha   90.00
_cell.angle_beta   90.00
_cell.angle_gamma   90.00
#
_symmetry.space_group_name_H-M   'P 1'
#
loop_
_entity.id
_entity.type
_entity.pdbx_description
1 polymer ?
#
loop_
_entity_poly.entity_id
_entity_poly.type
_entity_poly.pdbx_seq_one_letter_code
_entity_poly.pdbx_strand_id
1 'polypeptide(L)'
;MGRCHAYRAEFSFTCAFSSLGVCPSGLKEGFIRWDDEQSEIDYMDKHFGDLPDGNYENSHTTINYCCSTRGNINNPIQLPALKPFYLLTYDSAQCQKVAGTKVTSEFIKFDDDDQANTDAAGGEHPYGPSEDPFNLKIYYCYYEPGVYV
;
A
#
# COMPACT_ATOMS: atom_id res chain seq x y z
N MET A 1 -20.85 -6.57 8.09
CA MET A 1 -19.75 -6.33 9.05
C MET A 1 -18.76 -7.48 8.96
N GLY A 2 -17.84 -7.41 8.03
CA GLY A 2 -16.75 -8.38 7.88
C GLY A 2 -15.61 -7.98 8.80
N ARG A 3 -15.48 -8.61 9.97
CA ARG A 3 -14.29 -8.48 10.80
C ARG A 3 -13.10 -9.02 10.03
N CYS A 4 -12.14 -8.16 9.68
CA CYS A 4 -10.81 -8.62 9.34
C CYS A 4 -10.27 -9.40 10.55
N HIS A 5 -10.39 -10.71 10.53
CA HIS A 5 -9.71 -11.55 11.50
C HIS A 5 -8.23 -11.38 11.21
N ALA A 6 -7.53 -10.79 12.17
CA ALA A 6 -6.09 -10.77 12.18
C ALA A 6 -5.60 -12.22 12.26
N TYR A 7 -5.43 -12.85 11.10
CA TYR A 7 -4.57 -14.02 11.03
C TYR A 7 -3.20 -13.55 11.52
N ARG A 8 -2.64 -14.25 12.49
CA ARG A 8 -1.21 -14.19 12.78
C ARG A 8 -0.45 -14.79 11.59
N ALA A 9 -0.60 -14.15 10.43
CA ALA A 9 0.28 -14.39 9.32
C ALA A 9 1.62 -13.76 9.71
N GLU A 10 2.68 -14.50 9.58
CA GLU A 10 4.03 -13.95 9.59
C GLU A 10 4.13 -13.10 8.31
N PHE A 11 3.54 -11.90 8.35
CA PHE A 11 3.68 -10.94 7.27
C PHE A 11 5.15 -10.63 7.11
N SER A 12 5.68 -10.90 5.95
CA SER A 12 7.06 -10.67 5.62
C SER A 12 7.09 -9.63 4.50
N PHE A 13 7.77 -8.49 4.73
CA PHE A 13 8.00 -7.44 3.72
C PHE A 13 6.77 -7.00 2.91
N THR A 14 5.64 -6.80 3.56
CA THR A 14 4.41 -6.28 2.94
C THR A 14 3.80 -5.17 3.79
N CYS A 15 3.05 -4.28 3.14
CA CYS A 15 2.25 -3.27 3.81
C CYS A 15 0.76 -3.51 3.58
N ALA A 16 -0.05 -3.06 4.54
CA ALA A 16 -1.49 -2.99 4.45
C ALA A 16 -1.96 -1.60 4.86
N PHE A 17 -3.17 -1.22 4.45
CA PHE A 17 -3.79 0.00 4.94
C PHE A 17 -4.05 -0.10 6.43
N SER A 18 -3.78 0.98 7.17
CA SER A 18 -4.29 1.11 8.54
C SER A 18 -5.81 1.24 8.51
N SER A 19 -6.49 0.66 9.47
CA SER A 19 -7.96 0.67 9.52
C SER A 19 -8.55 1.40 10.74
N LEU A 20 -7.73 1.76 11.72
CA LEU A 20 -8.19 2.38 12.97
C LEU A 20 -7.12 3.30 13.60
N GLY A 21 -6.17 3.81 12.82
CA GLY A 21 -5.11 4.67 13.32
C GLY A 21 -4.06 3.97 14.20
N VAL A 22 -4.13 2.64 14.31
CA VAL A 22 -3.17 1.85 15.10
C VAL A 22 -2.83 0.56 14.36
N CYS A 23 -1.55 0.30 14.18
CA CYS A 23 -1.10 -0.93 13.57
C CYS A 23 -1.21 -2.14 14.52
N PRO A 24 -1.59 -3.31 14.01
CA PRO A 24 -1.49 -4.56 14.75
C PRO A 24 -0.09 -4.79 15.31
N SER A 25 -0.01 -5.47 16.45
CA SER A 25 1.28 -5.81 17.08
C SER A 25 2.23 -6.51 16.11
N GLY A 26 3.44 -5.99 15.99
CA GLY A 26 4.49 -6.50 15.10
C GLY A 26 4.58 -5.80 13.75
N LEU A 27 3.61 -4.98 13.39
CA LEU A 27 3.69 -4.07 12.25
C LEU A 27 4.10 -2.67 12.70
N LYS A 28 4.71 -1.91 11.81
CA LYS A 28 5.14 -0.55 12.04
C LYS A 28 4.33 0.43 11.21
N GLU A 29 4.12 1.60 11.75
CA GLU A 29 3.32 2.66 11.14
C GLU A 29 4.15 3.49 10.18
N GLY A 30 3.48 3.97 9.13
CA GLY A 30 3.97 4.96 8.21
C GLY A 30 2.85 5.56 7.41
N PHE A 31 3.18 6.52 6.57
CA PHE A 31 2.21 7.20 5.73
C PHE A 31 2.80 7.56 4.37
N ILE A 32 1.92 7.78 3.43
CA ILE A 32 2.19 8.46 2.15
C ILE A 32 1.18 9.59 2.03
N ARG A 33 1.67 10.77 1.63
CA ARG A 33 0.85 11.95 1.32
C ARG A 33 1.04 12.31 -0.14
N TRP A 34 -0.05 12.43 -0.84
CA TRP A 34 -0.15 12.96 -2.19
C TRP A 34 -0.52 14.43 -2.14
N ASP A 35 0.14 15.24 -2.93
CA ASP A 35 -0.27 16.60 -3.25
C ASP A 35 -1.35 16.52 -4.32
N ASP A 36 -2.55 16.96 -3.98
CA ASP A 36 -3.69 16.94 -4.90
C ASP A 36 -3.69 18.28 -5.67
N GLU A 37 -3.63 18.24 -7.01
CA GLU A 37 -3.62 19.44 -7.84
C GLU A 37 -4.81 20.35 -7.53
N GLN A 38 -4.52 21.58 -7.11
CA GLN A 38 -5.52 22.63 -7.01
C GLN A 38 -5.77 23.26 -8.37
N SER A 39 -6.63 22.69 -9.18
CA SER A 39 -7.14 23.42 -10.34
C SER A 39 -8.12 24.49 -9.88
N GLU A 40 -8.07 25.70 -10.46
CA GLU A 40 -8.95 26.84 -10.15
C GLU A 40 -10.46 26.58 -10.41
N ILE A 41 -10.83 25.38 -10.80
CA ILE A 41 -12.18 24.96 -11.13
C ILE A 41 -12.58 23.86 -10.17
N ASP A 42 -13.29 24.17 -9.10
CA ASP A 42 -14.21 23.39 -8.22
C ASP A 42 -14.25 21.84 -8.38
N TYR A 43 -13.15 21.18 -8.63
CA TYR A 43 -13.07 19.73 -8.51
C TYR A 43 -12.63 19.40 -7.08
N MET A 44 -13.59 19.39 -6.18
CA MET A 44 -13.39 18.82 -4.85
C MET A 44 -13.13 17.32 -5.03
N ASP A 45 -12.00 16.85 -4.50
CA ASP A 45 -11.76 15.43 -4.38
C ASP A 45 -12.91 14.76 -3.67
N LYS A 46 -13.41 13.71 -4.28
CA LYS A 46 -14.58 13.00 -3.75
C LYS A 46 -14.14 11.66 -3.18
N HIS A 47 -14.44 11.47 -1.93
CA HIS A 47 -14.25 10.19 -1.28
C HIS A 47 -15.57 9.70 -0.69
N PHE A 48 -15.78 8.39 -0.73
CA PHE A 48 -17.01 7.77 -0.26
C PHE A 48 -16.78 6.33 0.20
N GLY A 49 -17.41 5.93 1.29
CA GLY A 49 -17.38 4.58 1.81
C GLY A 49 -16.41 4.36 2.96
N ASP A 50 -16.03 3.11 3.19
CA ASP A 50 -15.06 2.71 4.21
C ASP A 50 -13.64 2.94 3.67
N LEU A 51 -13.10 4.09 3.95
CA LEU A 51 -11.78 4.50 3.49
C LEU A 51 -10.66 3.93 4.40
N PRO A 52 -9.44 3.76 3.85
CA PRO A 52 -8.26 3.61 4.68
C PRO A 52 -8.13 4.73 5.71
N ASP A 53 -7.51 4.45 6.83
CA ASP A 53 -7.17 5.47 7.81
C ASP A 53 -6.24 6.52 7.20
N GLY A 54 -6.53 7.80 7.42
CA GLY A 54 -5.79 8.87 6.80
C GLY A 54 -6.46 10.23 6.95
N ASN A 55 -5.95 11.20 6.21
CA ASN A 55 -6.50 12.56 6.14
C ASN A 55 -6.78 12.90 4.67
N TYR A 56 -7.99 13.30 4.37
CA TYR A 56 -8.51 13.58 3.04
C TYR A 56 -8.90 15.05 2.96
N GLU A 57 -7.93 15.90 2.66
CA GLU A 57 -8.11 17.36 2.55
C GLU A 57 -8.20 17.78 1.07
N ASN A 58 -8.65 19.01 0.83
CA ASN A 58 -8.81 19.52 -0.54
C ASN A 58 -7.49 19.71 -1.30
N SER A 59 -6.37 19.79 -0.59
CA SER A 59 -5.05 20.05 -1.18
C SER A 59 -4.10 18.87 -1.08
N HIS A 60 -4.46 17.86 -0.32
CA HIS A 60 -3.64 16.66 -0.19
C HIS A 60 -4.41 15.50 0.44
N THR A 61 -4.07 14.32 0.03
CA THR A 61 -4.56 13.06 0.59
C THR A 61 -3.41 12.36 1.32
N THR A 62 -3.61 12.04 2.59
CA THR A 62 -2.66 11.22 3.37
C THR A 62 -3.30 9.88 3.69
N ILE A 63 -2.61 8.79 3.43
CA ILE A 63 -3.05 7.44 3.79
C ILE A 63 -2.04 6.81 4.74
N ASN A 64 -2.53 6.22 5.82
CA ASN A 64 -1.72 5.54 6.82
C ASN A 64 -1.59 4.05 6.51
N TYR A 65 -0.40 3.52 6.73
CA TYR A 65 -0.03 2.14 6.44
C TYR A 65 0.53 1.42 7.67
N CYS A 66 0.39 0.12 7.64
CA CYS A 66 1.00 -0.80 8.61
C CYS A 66 1.87 -1.79 7.86
N CYS A 67 3.19 -1.70 8.04
CA CYS A 67 4.15 -2.50 7.30
C CYS A 67 4.87 -3.53 8.17
N SER A 68 5.04 -4.72 7.65
CA SER A 68 5.93 -5.72 8.22
C SER A 68 7.36 -5.49 7.72
N THR A 69 8.26 -5.23 8.64
CA THR A 69 9.68 -4.99 8.36
C THR A 69 10.56 -6.19 8.66
N ARG A 70 9.96 -7.33 8.96
CA ARG A 70 10.65 -8.56 9.39
C ARG A 70 10.30 -9.72 8.46
N GLY A 71 11.24 -10.64 8.32
CA GLY A 71 11.02 -11.86 7.58
C GLY A 71 12.01 -12.04 6.44
N ASN A 72 11.64 -12.88 5.49
CA ASN A 72 12.42 -13.14 4.29
C ASN A 72 11.47 -13.28 3.10
N ILE A 73 11.59 -12.36 2.16
CA ILE A 73 10.74 -12.28 0.96
C ILE A 73 10.70 -13.57 0.15
N ASN A 74 11.76 -14.39 0.25
CA ASN A 74 11.87 -15.66 -0.43
C ASN A 74 11.21 -16.83 0.29
N ASN A 75 10.87 -16.67 1.57
CA ASN A 75 10.14 -17.68 2.30
C ASN A 75 8.65 -17.53 2.04
N PRO A 76 7.98 -18.52 1.42
CA PRO A 76 6.56 -18.41 1.13
C PRO A 76 5.73 -18.29 2.41
N ILE A 77 4.87 -17.28 2.48
CA ILE A 77 3.86 -17.15 3.55
C ILE A 77 2.56 -17.84 3.12
N GLN A 78 1.74 -18.20 4.11
CA GLN A 78 0.44 -18.83 3.89
C GLN A 78 -0.66 -17.76 3.96
N LEU A 79 -1.36 -17.54 2.86
CA LEU A 79 -2.54 -16.66 2.80
C LEU A 79 -3.69 -17.40 2.11
N PRO A 80 -4.96 -17.03 2.39
CA PRO A 80 -6.10 -17.53 1.64
C PRO A 80 -6.00 -17.11 0.17
N ALA A 81 -5.61 -18.03 -0.70
CA ALA A 81 -5.36 -17.78 -2.13
C ALA A 81 -6.43 -18.39 -3.04
N LEU A 82 -7.70 -18.35 -2.63
CA LEU A 82 -8.83 -18.87 -3.43
C LEU A 82 -9.24 -17.93 -4.56
N LYS A 83 -8.91 -16.66 -4.46
CA LYS A 83 -9.19 -15.60 -5.44
C LYS A 83 -7.94 -14.76 -5.63
N PRO A 84 -7.79 -14.08 -6.77
CA PRO A 84 -6.74 -13.09 -6.94
C PRO A 84 -6.81 -11.98 -5.88
N PHE A 85 -5.65 -11.46 -5.47
CA PHE A 85 -5.52 -10.39 -4.50
C PHE A 85 -4.24 -9.59 -4.72
N TYR A 86 -4.16 -8.42 -4.07
CA TYR A 86 -3.00 -7.55 -4.11
C TYR A 86 -2.38 -7.40 -2.72
N LEU A 87 -1.05 -7.28 -2.68
CA LEU A 87 -0.32 -6.81 -1.51
C LEU A 87 0.59 -5.66 -1.92
N LEU A 88 0.70 -4.66 -1.07
CA LEU A 88 1.67 -3.58 -1.26
C LEU A 88 3.07 -4.09 -0.90
N THR A 89 4.07 -3.69 -1.67
CA THR A 89 5.45 -4.06 -1.40
C THR A 89 6.04 -3.21 -0.28
N TYR A 90 7.11 -3.69 0.35
CA TYR A 90 7.89 -2.95 1.33
C TYR A 90 9.39 -3.05 0.97
N ASP A 91 10.13 -1.96 1.16
CA ASP A 91 11.59 -1.86 0.98
C ASP A 91 12.12 -2.06 -0.47
N SER A 92 11.37 -2.72 -1.34
CA SER A 92 11.75 -2.92 -2.75
C SER A 92 10.54 -3.24 -3.62
N ALA A 93 10.71 -3.21 -4.95
CA ALA A 93 9.70 -3.65 -5.91
C ALA A 93 9.49 -5.17 -5.95
N GLN A 94 10.19 -5.94 -5.11
CA GLN A 94 10.08 -7.39 -5.08
C GLN A 94 8.85 -7.84 -4.31
N CYS A 95 8.21 -8.89 -4.80
CA CYS A 95 7.03 -9.46 -4.20
C CYS A 95 7.37 -10.52 -3.15
N GLN A 96 6.72 -10.44 -1.98
CA GLN A 96 6.72 -11.52 -1.01
C GLN A 96 6.15 -12.79 -1.65
N LYS A 97 6.82 -13.92 -1.54
CA LYS A 97 6.26 -15.19 -2.01
C LYS A 97 5.07 -15.62 -1.16
N VAL A 98 3.99 -16.04 -1.84
CA VAL A 98 2.80 -16.62 -1.20
C VAL A 98 2.62 -18.04 -1.75
N ALA A 99 2.44 -19.00 -0.85
CA ALA A 99 2.32 -20.40 -1.24
C ALA A 99 1.08 -20.65 -2.11
N GLY A 100 1.25 -21.41 -3.18
CA GLY A 100 0.15 -21.76 -4.09
C GLY A 100 -0.28 -20.63 -5.03
N THR A 101 0.53 -19.59 -5.21
CA THR A 101 0.22 -18.50 -6.13
C THR A 101 1.28 -18.28 -7.19
N LYS A 102 0.87 -17.66 -8.29
CA LYS A 102 1.76 -16.90 -9.19
C LYS A 102 1.70 -15.44 -8.78
N VAL A 103 2.80 -14.71 -8.95
CA VAL A 103 2.89 -13.31 -8.57
C VAL A 103 3.53 -12.48 -9.67
N THR A 104 2.99 -11.28 -9.87
CA THR A 104 3.53 -10.25 -10.77
C THR A 104 3.72 -8.96 -9.99
N SER A 105 4.90 -8.35 -10.12
CA SER A 105 5.15 -7.01 -9.57
C SER A 105 4.62 -5.96 -10.54
N GLU A 106 3.87 -5.01 -10.02
CA GLU A 106 3.22 -3.94 -10.75
C GLU A 106 3.40 -2.63 -10.00
N PHE A 107 3.06 -1.50 -10.63
CA PHE A 107 3.08 -0.19 -9.97
C PHE A 107 1.99 0.72 -10.51
N ILE A 108 1.61 1.70 -9.68
CA ILE A 108 0.85 2.88 -10.09
C ILE A 108 1.77 4.08 -9.92
N LYS A 109 1.80 4.94 -10.94
CA LYS A 109 2.47 6.24 -10.91
C LYS A 109 1.37 7.30 -10.97
N PHE A 110 1.41 8.23 -10.02
CA PHE A 110 0.54 9.38 -9.98
C PHE A 110 1.24 10.54 -10.69
N ASP A 111 0.52 11.24 -11.54
CA ASP A 111 0.98 12.43 -12.24
C ASP A 111 0.51 13.64 -11.43
N ASP A 112 1.37 14.13 -10.57
CA ASP A 112 1.13 15.18 -9.61
C ASP A 112 2.27 16.23 -9.64
N ASP A 113 2.84 16.44 -10.85
CA ASP A 113 4.03 17.25 -11.10
C ASP A 113 3.73 18.76 -11.24
N ASP A 114 3.05 19.36 -10.30
CA ASP A 114 3.01 20.82 -10.25
C ASP A 114 4.35 21.40 -9.72
N GLN A 115 4.55 22.71 -9.93
CA GLN A 115 5.79 23.40 -9.52
C GLN A 115 5.93 23.51 -7.99
N ALA A 116 4.91 23.16 -7.23
CA ALA A 116 4.83 23.28 -5.79
C ALA A 116 4.58 21.94 -5.10
N ASN A 117 4.96 20.84 -5.73
CA ASN A 117 4.73 19.49 -5.21
C ASN A 117 5.14 19.33 -3.74
N THR A 118 4.21 18.92 -2.90
CA THR A 118 4.39 18.68 -1.46
C THR A 118 4.21 17.22 -1.07
N ASP A 119 4.36 16.29 -2.01
CA ASP A 119 4.38 14.86 -1.73
C ASP A 119 5.31 14.52 -0.57
N ALA A 120 4.89 13.60 0.25
CA ALA A 120 5.69 13.17 1.38
C ALA A 120 5.42 11.70 1.73
N ALA A 121 6.42 11.04 2.26
CA ALA A 121 6.28 9.75 2.90
C ALA A 121 7.10 9.71 4.17
N GLY A 122 6.64 8.97 5.17
CA GLY A 122 7.34 8.86 6.44
C GLY A 122 6.97 7.59 7.20
N GLY A 123 7.84 7.21 8.13
CA GLY A 123 7.72 5.93 8.81
C GLY A 123 7.92 4.74 7.87
N GLU A 124 7.27 3.63 8.17
CA GLU A 124 7.32 2.42 7.34
C GLU A 124 6.13 2.40 6.38
N HIS A 125 6.38 2.56 5.10
CA HIS A 125 5.37 2.72 4.06
C HIS A 125 5.63 1.82 2.85
N PRO A 126 4.67 1.64 1.94
CA PRO A 126 4.89 0.93 0.69
C PRO A 126 6.06 1.50 -0.12
N TYR A 127 6.79 0.62 -0.79
CA TYR A 127 7.90 1.00 -1.64
C TYR A 127 7.44 1.79 -2.87
N GLY A 128 8.22 2.78 -3.26
CA GLY A 128 8.04 3.56 -4.48
C GLY A 128 8.18 5.08 -4.36
N PRO A 129 7.70 5.74 -3.28
CA PRO A 129 7.73 7.21 -3.18
C PRO A 129 9.10 7.85 -3.40
N SER A 130 10.16 7.18 -3.03
CA SER A 130 11.55 7.68 -3.17
C SER A 130 12.15 7.50 -4.57
N GLU A 131 11.49 6.81 -5.49
CA GLU A 131 12.03 6.54 -6.83
C GLU A 131 11.85 7.70 -7.80
N ASP A 132 10.81 8.51 -7.60
CA ASP A 132 10.52 9.67 -8.46
C ASP A 132 10.13 10.85 -7.55
N PRO A 133 10.94 11.91 -7.50
CA PRO A 133 10.69 13.04 -6.62
C PRO A 133 9.57 13.96 -7.13
N PHE A 134 9.09 13.77 -8.37
CA PHE A 134 8.10 14.63 -9.01
C PHE A 134 6.76 13.93 -9.23
N ASN A 135 6.73 12.61 -9.14
CA ASN A 135 5.53 11.84 -9.40
C ASN A 135 5.52 10.63 -8.48
N LEU A 136 4.61 10.62 -7.55
CA LEU A 136 4.55 9.57 -6.55
C LEU A 136 4.23 8.22 -7.18
N LYS A 137 5.04 7.23 -6.85
CA LYS A 137 4.92 5.88 -7.37
C LYS A 137 4.73 4.89 -6.23
N ILE A 138 3.88 3.91 -6.40
CA ILE A 138 3.67 2.83 -5.44
C ILE A 138 3.74 1.49 -6.14
N TYR A 139 4.54 0.58 -5.60
CA TYR A 139 4.59 -0.81 -6.06
C TYR A 139 3.66 -1.70 -5.28
N TYR A 140 3.05 -2.64 -5.99
CA TYR A 140 2.23 -3.69 -5.44
C TYR A 140 2.44 -4.99 -6.19
N CYS A 141 1.97 -6.08 -5.62
CA CYS A 141 2.08 -7.40 -6.17
C CYS A 141 0.70 -7.99 -6.42
N TYR A 142 0.46 -8.43 -7.63
CA TYR A 142 -0.75 -9.14 -8.02
C TYR A 142 -0.52 -10.64 -7.88
N TYR A 143 -1.36 -11.30 -7.11
CA TYR A 143 -1.32 -12.73 -6.84
C TYR A 143 -2.50 -13.43 -7.46
N GLU A 144 -2.23 -14.47 -8.24
CA GLU A 144 -3.23 -15.35 -8.81
C GLU A 144 -3.10 -16.75 -8.21
N PRO A 145 -4.22 -17.45 -7.93
CA PRO A 145 -4.16 -18.86 -7.53
C PRO A 145 -3.36 -19.67 -8.56
N GLY A 146 -2.38 -20.42 -8.07
CA GLY A 146 -1.65 -21.36 -8.93
C GLY A 146 -2.60 -22.45 -9.41
N VAL A 147 -2.56 -22.76 -10.70
CA VAL A 147 -3.28 -23.93 -11.22
C VAL A 147 -2.55 -25.16 -10.69
N TYR A 148 -3.17 -25.87 -9.77
CA TYR A 148 -2.71 -27.23 -9.43
C TYR A 148 -3.03 -28.13 -10.65
N VAL A 149 -2.04 -28.49 -11.41
CA VAL A 149 -2.12 -29.52 -12.45
C VAL A 149 -1.89 -30.87 -11.80
#